data_51348ed7dbc40217de5ae58062673639
#
_entry.id   51348ed7dbc40217de5ae58062673639
#
_cell.length_a   1.000
_cell.length_b   1.000
_cell.length_c   1.000
_cell.angle_alpha   90.00
_cell.angle_beta   90.00
_cell.angle_gamma   90.00
#
_symmetry.space_group_name_H-M   'P 1'
#
loop_
_entity.id
_entity.type
_entity.pdbx_description
1 polymer ?
#
loop_
_entity_poly.entity_id
_entity_poly.type
_entity_poly.pdbx_seq_one_letter_code
_entity_poly.pdbx_strand_id
1 'polypeptide(L)'
;MKFVDRIDEAARLKDALVREKSSLVVMYGRRRLGKSTLIKRVLSDNDVYFLADRSEGQHQRALLAKVIAQVFPDFDKLTYPDWESMFRAVNYRTDKRFTLCLDEFPYLVEQSSELPSVLQKLVDEKQLKYNLVLCGSSQNMMYGLFLDSTAPLYGRADEIMKLAPIRLPYIQEALSLDAMNAIEEYAVWGGVPRYWELRENQNSLNDALWRNILSVNGTLYEEPIKLFQDDVKDIVKTSTIMSYIGTGANRLSEIAARCNEPATNLSRPLKKLIDLGFLEKDVPFGIDEKNAKKSLYKIADPFMAFYYQFVVPNRSFIELGRRLPIEQALTAHFSEYVSMQWEKLCRDAVTGNLVNRVVYGKAKRWWGSVLNEDKKPEQVEFDVMAESLDKKYLLVGECKWTTQENGKQLTAELLRKANLLPFAKNYTIVPMLFLKNTPKDDAGNAMLPEDVVELMK
;
A
#
# COMPACT_ATOMS: atom_id res chain seq x y z
N MET A 1 8.71 -10.11 -15.02
CA MET A 1 7.50 -10.63 -14.31
C MET A 1 6.29 -10.59 -15.23
N LYS A 2 5.45 -11.62 -15.27
CA LYS A 2 4.15 -11.56 -15.96
C LYS A 2 3.30 -10.45 -15.34
N PHE A 3 2.47 -9.79 -16.13
CA PHE A 3 1.47 -8.87 -15.61
C PHE A 3 0.42 -9.69 -14.87
N VAL A 4 0.39 -9.54 -13.54
CA VAL A 4 -0.51 -10.28 -12.66
C VAL A 4 -1.39 -9.30 -11.92
N ASP A 5 -2.55 -9.77 -11.47
CA ASP A 5 -3.57 -8.92 -10.84
C ASP A 5 -4.04 -7.80 -11.79
N ARG A 6 -4.75 -6.82 -11.30
CA ARG A 6 -5.23 -5.65 -12.07
C ARG A 6 -6.32 -5.95 -13.11
N ILE A 7 -6.97 -7.11 -13.01
CA ILE A 7 -8.05 -7.48 -13.95
C ILE A 7 -9.21 -6.50 -13.79
N ASP A 8 -9.60 -6.24 -12.55
CA ASP A 8 -10.71 -5.34 -12.23
C ASP A 8 -10.38 -3.90 -12.59
N GLU A 9 -9.16 -3.44 -12.27
CA GLU A 9 -8.73 -2.08 -12.61
C GLU A 9 -8.60 -1.90 -14.13
N ALA A 10 -8.10 -2.90 -14.85
CA ALA A 10 -8.03 -2.87 -16.31
C ALA A 10 -9.43 -2.84 -16.95
N ALA A 11 -10.35 -3.69 -16.46
CA ALA A 11 -11.73 -3.70 -16.92
C ALA A 11 -12.41 -2.35 -16.65
N ARG A 12 -12.29 -1.82 -15.44
CA ARG A 12 -12.87 -0.54 -15.04
C ARG A 12 -12.33 0.63 -15.87
N LEU A 13 -11.00 0.66 -16.13
CA LEU A 13 -10.40 1.66 -17.00
C LEU A 13 -10.96 1.54 -18.42
N LYS A 14 -11.00 0.32 -18.98
CA LYS A 14 -11.52 0.06 -20.31
C LYS A 14 -12.98 0.48 -20.45
N ASP A 15 -13.82 0.13 -19.47
CA ASP A 15 -15.24 0.49 -19.46
C ASP A 15 -15.42 2.01 -19.44
N ALA A 16 -14.58 2.73 -18.68
CA ALA A 16 -14.64 4.20 -18.67
C ALA A 16 -14.29 4.81 -20.03
N LEU A 17 -13.33 4.22 -20.76
CA LEU A 17 -12.86 4.74 -22.05
C LEU A 17 -13.79 4.43 -23.24
N VAL A 18 -14.69 3.44 -23.11
CA VAL A 18 -15.63 3.07 -24.19
C VAL A 18 -17.03 3.68 -24.04
N ARG A 19 -17.28 4.48 -23.00
CA ARG A 19 -18.57 5.18 -22.78
C ARG A 19 -18.93 6.08 -23.96
N GLU A 20 -20.22 6.32 -24.19
CA GLU A 20 -20.70 7.18 -25.30
C GLU A 20 -20.17 8.62 -25.21
N LYS A 21 -20.00 9.14 -24.00
CA LYS A 21 -19.44 10.48 -23.76
C LYS A 21 -17.94 10.39 -23.47
N SER A 22 -17.22 11.46 -23.76
CA SER A 22 -15.81 11.60 -23.33
C SER A 22 -15.71 11.49 -21.81
N SER A 23 -14.75 10.74 -21.34
CA SER A 23 -14.54 10.49 -19.92
C SER A 23 -13.26 11.16 -19.42
N LEU A 24 -13.34 11.76 -18.23
CA LEU A 24 -12.19 12.17 -17.44
C LEU A 24 -11.89 11.08 -16.41
N VAL A 25 -10.77 10.39 -16.57
CA VAL A 25 -10.30 9.33 -15.68
C VAL A 25 -9.08 9.82 -14.91
N VAL A 26 -9.10 9.63 -13.60
CA VAL A 26 -7.98 9.95 -12.72
C VAL A 26 -7.41 8.65 -12.14
N MET A 27 -6.12 8.41 -12.34
CA MET A 27 -5.42 7.26 -11.75
C MET A 27 -4.26 7.73 -10.89
N TYR A 28 -4.22 7.29 -9.63
CA TYR A 28 -3.13 7.66 -8.73
C TYR A 28 -2.75 6.52 -7.80
N GLY A 29 -1.61 6.66 -7.16
CA GLY A 29 -1.05 5.67 -6.24
C GLY A 29 0.46 5.80 -6.20
N ARG A 30 1.08 5.20 -5.19
CA ARG A 30 2.53 5.27 -5.00
C ARG A 30 3.32 4.95 -6.28
N ARG A 31 4.52 5.48 -6.34
CA ARG A 31 5.49 5.15 -7.39
C ARG A 31 5.70 3.63 -7.47
N ARG A 32 5.92 3.11 -8.69
CA ARG A 32 6.25 1.69 -8.97
C ARG A 32 5.12 0.68 -8.75
N LEU A 33 3.87 1.13 -8.55
CA LEU A 33 2.69 0.25 -8.46
C LEU A 33 2.15 -0.22 -9.82
N GLY A 34 2.80 0.16 -10.93
CA GLY A 34 2.42 -0.30 -12.26
C GLY A 34 1.32 0.52 -12.95
N LYS A 35 1.07 1.78 -12.53
CA LYS A 35 0.07 2.67 -13.15
C LYS A 35 0.28 2.81 -14.66
N SER A 36 1.47 3.25 -15.07
CA SER A 36 1.83 3.44 -16.48
C SER A 36 1.72 2.14 -17.28
N THR A 37 2.10 1.00 -16.69
CA THR A 37 1.99 -0.32 -17.32
C THR A 37 0.53 -0.70 -17.54
N LEU A 38 -0.33 -0.47 -16.55
CA LEU A 38 -1.76 -0.73 -16.65
C LEU A 38 -2.42 0.13 -17.74
N ILE A 39 -2.13 1.44 -17.75
CA ILE A 39 -2.65 2.37 -18.75
C ILE A 39 -2.22 1.92 -20.16
N LYS A 40 -0.92 1.70 -20.39
CA LYS A 40 -0.39 1.27 -21.70
C LYS A 40 -0.98 -0.05 -22.19
N ARG A 41 -1.40 -0.92 -21.28
CA ARG A 41 -2.03 -2.20 -21.64
C ARG A 41 -3.47 -2.04 -22.12
N VAL A 42 -4.15 -0.98 -21.69
CA VAL A 42 -5.55 -0.69 -22.06
C VAL A 42 -5.64 0.22 -23.28
N LEU A 43 -4.67 1.12 -23.46
CA LEU A 43 -4.62 2.02 -24.60
C LEU A 43 -4.36 1.25 -25.91
N SER A 44 -4.93 1.77 -27.00
CA SER A 44 -4.75 1.30 -28.38
C SER A 44 -3.71 2.12 -29.12
N ASP A 45 -3.32 1.69 -30.32
CA ASP A 45 -2.36 2.40 -31.19
C ASP A 45 -2.86 3.79 -31.65
N ASN A 46 -4.16 4.02 -31.58
CA ASN A 46 -4.77 5.32 -31.92
C ASN A 46 -4.84 6.28 -30.72
N ASP A 47 -4.45 5.84 -29.52
CA ASP A 47 -4.45 6.65 -28.32
C ASP A 47 -3.08 7.33 -28.13
N VAL A 48 -3.08 8.45 -27.43
CA VAL A 48 -1.88 9.25 -27.17
C VAL A 48 -1.48 9.06 -25.71
N TYR A 49 -0.26 8.57 -25.49
CA TYR A 49 0.34 8.47 -24.16
C TYR A 49 1.52 9.42 -24.02
N PHE A 50 1.42 10.39 -23.13
CA PHE A 50 2.47 11.34 -22.82
C PHE A 50 2.94 11.16 -21.37
N LEU A 51 4.23 10.94 -21.22
CA LEU A 51 4.92 10.98 -19.91
C LEU A 51 5.51 12.36 -19.70
N ALA A 52 4.96 13.11 -18.75
CA ALA A 52 5.45 14.43 -18.41
C ALA A 52 6.77 14.38 -17.64
N ASP A 53 7.59 15.39 -17.84
CA ASP A 53 8.82 15.63 -17.09
C ASP A 53 8.74 16.95 -16.28
N ARG A 54 9.83 17.37 -15.66
CA ARG A 54 9.88 18.61 -14.87
C ARG A 54 10.41 19.83 -15.65
N SER A 55 10.29 19.80 -16.98
CA SER A 55 10.68 20.93 -17.81
C SER A 55 9.63 22.06 -17.79
N GLU A 56 10.00 23.24 -18.28
CA GLU A 56 9.12 24.41 -18.36
C GLU A 56 7.86 24.14 -19.20
N GLY A 57 6.74 24.78 -18.85
CA GLY A 57 5.43 24.55 -19.46
C GLY A 57 5.41 24.73 -20.98
N GLN A 58 6.15 25.69 -21.56
CA GLN A 58 6.27 25.84 -23.00
C GLN A 58 6.96 24.63 -23.65
N HIS A 59 8.04 24.15 -23.03
CA HIS A 59 8.75 22.98 -23.51
C HIS A 59 7.90 21.71 -23.42
N GLN A 60 7.17 21.54 -22.31
CA GLN A 60 6.23 20.42 -22.14
C GLN A 60 5.13 20.43 -23.21
N ARG A 61 4.56 21.60 -23.55
CA ARG A 61 3.59 21.69 -24.65
C ARG A 61 4.21 21.27 -25.99
N ALA A 62 5.45 21.69 -26.27
CA ALA A 62 6.14 21.27 -27.48
C ALA A 62 6.43 19.76 -27.51
N LEU A 63 6.80 19.15 -26.38
CA LEU A 63 6.98 17.70 -26.28
C LEU A 63 5.66 16.96 -26.47
N LEU A 64 4.59 17.40 -25.83
CA LEU A 64 3.26 16.81 -26.01
C LEU A 64 2.79 16.92 -27.46
N ALA A 65 3.02 18.06 -28.12
CA ALA A 65 2.67 18.22 -29.54
C ALA A 65 3.37 17.19 -30.42
N LYS A 66 4.67 16.90 -30.18
CA LYS A 66 5.42 15.86 -30.89
C LYS A 66 4.86 14.46 -30.67
N VAL A 67 4.41 14.16 -29.44
CA VAL A 67 3.78 12.86 -29.14
C VAL A 67 2.43 12.74 -29.82
N ILE A 68 1.62 13.80 -29.79
CA ILE A 68 0.34 13.84 -30.50
C ILE A 68 0.54 13.68 -32.01
N ALA A 69 1.62 14.24 -32.58
CA ALA A 69 1.95 14.13 -34.01
C ALA A 69 2.25 12.71 -34.46
N GLN A 70 2.60 11.80 -33.56
CA GLN A 70 2.79 10.37 -33.88
C GLN A 70 1.46 9.71 -34.28
N VAL A 71 0.36 10.18 -33.75
CA VAL A 71 -1.00 9.68 -34.06
C VAL A 71 -1.71 10.62 -35.06
N PHE A 72 -1.52 11.93 -34.91
CA PHE A 72 -2.12 12.97 -35.73
C PHE A 72 -1.04 13.78 -36.45
N PRO A 73 -0.63 13.42 -37.65
CA PRO A 73 0.46 14.09 -38.38
C PRO A 73 0.31 15.61 -38.41
N ASP A 74 1.44 16.30 -38.39
CA ASP A 74 1.56 17.76 -38.47
C ASP A 74 1.05 18.53 -37.24
N PHE A 75 0.67 17.87 -36.16
CA PHE A 75 0.23 18.56 -34.93
C PHE A 75 1.37 19.36 -34.30
N ASP A 76 2.60 18.94 -34.42
CA ASP A 76 3.81 19.58 -33.89
C ASP A 76 4.34 20.73 -34.76
N LYS A 77 3.78 20.94 -35.95
CA LYS A 77 4.15 22.06 -36.83
C LYS A 77 3.59 23.40 -36.34
N LEU A 78 2.62 23.37 -35.41
CA LEU A 78 2.01 24.56 -34.83
C LEU A 78 2.61 24.84 -33.45
N THR A 79 2.76 26.13 -33.13
CA THR A 79 3.11 26.56 -31.78
C THR A 79 1.84 26.86 -30.98
N TYR A 80 1.70 26.25 -29.82
CA TYR A 80 0.56 26.44 -28.94
C TYR A 80 0.94 27.43 -27.82
N PRO A 81 0.34 28.63 -27.75
CA PRO A 81 0.72 29.63 -26.77
C PRO A 81 0.34 29.22 -25.34
N ASP A 82 -0.73 28.47 -25.18
CA ASP A 82 -1.26 28.02 -23.89
C ASP A 82 -1.86 26.61 -23.98
N TRP A 83 -2.20 26.05 -22.84
CA TRP A 83 -2.79 24.70 -22.74
C TRP A 83 -4.21 24.64 -23.33
N GLU A 84 -5.01 25.71 -23.18
CA GLU A 84 -6.38 25.73 -23.66
C GLU A 84 -6.42 25.62 -25.20
N SER A 85 -5.63 26.45 -25.89
CA SER A 85 -5.55 26.40 -27.35
C SER A 85 -5.06 25.05 -27.86
N MET A 86 -4.10 24.44 -27.15
CA MET A 86 -3.60 23.12 -27.49
C MET A 86 -4.67 22.03 -27.36
N PHE A 87 -5.37 21.96 -26.22
CA PHE A 87 -6.42 20.95 -26.00
C PHE A 87 -7.62 21.15 -26.94
N ARG A 88 -7.97 22.40 -27.24
CA ARG A 88 -9.02 22.68 -28.24
C ARG A 88 -8.58 22.25 -29.65
N ALA A 89 -7.31 22.46 -30.03
CA ALA A 89 -6.79 22.04 -31.33
C ALA A 89 -6.83 20.50 -31.51
N VAL A 90 -6.67 19.73 -30.45
CA VAL A 90 -6.80 18.27 -30.49
C VAL A 90 -8.21 17.83 -30.93
N ASN A 91 -9.27 18.53 -30.54
CA ASN A 91 -10.67 18.22 -30.91
C ASN A 91 -10.92 18.22 -32.43
N TYR A 92 -10.10 18.91 -33.20
CA TYR A 92 -10.27 19.07 -34.66
C TYR A 92 -9.46 18.08 -35.48
N ARG A 93 -8.75 17.13 -34.83
CA ARG A 93 -7.84 16.21 -35.53
C ARG A 93 -8.53 14.94 -36.02
N THR A 94 -9.61 14.52 -35.38
CA THR A 94 -10.36 13.35 -35.76
C THR A 94 -11.78 13.42 -35.24
N ASP A 95 -12.71 12.80 -35.99
CA ASP A 95 -14.08 12.58 -35.55
C ASP A 95 -14.21 11.26 -34.77
N LYS A 96 -13.17 10.41 -34.81
CA LYS A 96 -13.12 9.18 -34.03
C LYS A 96 -12.64 9.47 -32.63
N ARG A 97 -13.30 8.87 -31.65
CA ARG A 97 -12.87 8.98 -30.24
C ARG A 97 -11.53 8.27 -30.06
N PHE A 98 -10.69 8.90 -29.28
CA PHE A 98 -9.42 8.38 -28.82
C PHE A 98 -9.18 8.81 -27.36
N THR A 99 -8.10 8.35 -26.76
CA THR A 99 -7.71 8.71 -25.39
C THR A 99 -6.40 9.49 -25.41
N LEU A 100 -6.39 10.64 -24.73
CA LEU A 100 -5.16 11.36 -24.37
C LEU A 100 -4.82 11.04 -22.92
N CYS A 101 -3.70 10.38 -22.70
CA CYS A 101 -3.18 10.09 -21.37
C CYS A 101 -2.02 11.04 -21.04
N LEU A 102 -2.14 11.75 -19.91
CA LEU A 102 -1.09 12.58 -19.33
C LEU A 102 -0.58 11.87 -18.07
N ASP A 103 0.49 11.11 -18.21
CA ASP A 103 1.14 10.43 -17.09
C ASP A 103 2.13 11.38 -16.40
N GLU A 104 2.25 11.27 -15.09
CA GLU A 104 2.91 12.21 -14.18
C GLU A 104 2.34 13.65 -14.32
N PHE A 105 1.01 13.74 -14.41
CA PHE A 105 0.25 15.00 -14.49
C PHE A 105 0.67 16.05 -13.44
N PRO A 106 1.00 15.68 -12.18
CA PRO A 106 1.55 16.63 -11.21
C PRO A 106 2.72 17.46 -11.72
N TYR A 107 3.61 16.94 -12.56
CA TYR A 107 4.75 17.68 -13.08
C TYR A 107 4.33 18.77 -14.09
N LEU A 108 3.23 18.54 -14.84
CA LEU A 108 2.64 19.59 -15.69
C LEU A 108 2.10 20.73 -14.84
N VAL A 109 1.43 20.40 -13.74
CA VAL A 109 0.81 21.38 -12.84
C VAL A 109 1.87 22.20 -12.07
N GLU A 110 2.99 21.58 -11.68
CA GLU A 110 4.11 22.28 -11.04
C GLU A 110 4.64 23.46 -11.87
N GLN A 111 4.64 23.31 -13.20
CA GLN A 111 5.16 24.32 -14.14
C GLN A 111 4.06 25.15 -14.82
N SER A 112 2.80 24.76 -14.65
CA SER A 112 1.63 25.39 -15.26
C SER A 112 0.46 25.32 -14.28
N SER A 113 0.50 26.19 -13.26
CA SER A 113 -0.49 26.21 -12.17
C SER A 113 -1.92 26.51 -12.65
N GLU A 114 -2.10 27.09 -13.82
CA GLU A 114 -3.37 27.37 -14.48
C GLU A 114 -4.02 26.12 -15.09
N LEU A 115 -3.23 25.06 -15.35
CA LEU A 115 -3.68 23.86 -16.08
C LEU A 115 -4.91 23.17 -15.46
N PRO A 116 -5.04 23.00 -14.13
CA PRO A 116 -6.26 22.45 -13.55
C PRO A 116 -7.51 23.28 -13.84
N SER A 117 -7.40 24.61 -13.84
CA SER A 117 -8.52 25.51 -14.15
C SER A 117 -8.89 25.49 -15.65
N VAL A 118 -7.89 25.35 -16.52
CA VAL A 118 -8.11 25.17 -17.97
C VAL A 118 -8.89 23.86 -18.21
N LEU A 119 -8.46 22.76 -17.60
CA LEU A 119 -9.16 21.48 -17.72
C LEU A 119 -10.56 21.53 -17.11
N GLN A 120 -10.73 22.20 -15.97
CA GLN A 120 -12.04 22.45 -15.36
C GLN A 120 -13.00 23.08 -16.38
N LYS A 121 -12.58 24.18 -17.01
CA LYS A 121 -13.37 24.90 -18.01
C LYS A 121 -13.75 23.99 -19.18
N LEU A 122 -12.78 23.26 -19.75
CA LEU A 122 -13.02 22.39 -20.90
C LEU A 122 -13.99 21.22 -20.57
N VAL A 123 -13.91 20.67 -19.38
CA VAL A 123 -14.80 19.61 -18.89
C VAL A 123 -16.21 20.16 -18.64
N ASP A 124 -16.34 21.29 -17.93
CA ASP A 124 -17.63 21.92 -17.61
C ASP A 124 -18.38 22.37 -18.87
N GLU A 125 -17.68 22.88 -19.87
CA GLU A 125 -18.20 23.28 -21.16
C GLU A 125 -18.49 22.08 -22.10
N LYS A 126 -18.14 20.85 -21.70
CA LYS A 126 -18.24 19.61 -22.50
C LYS A 126 -17.54 19.73 -23.87
N GLN A 127 -16.39 20.40 -23.86
CA GLN A 127 -15.64 20.73 -25.08
C GLN A 127 -14.65 19.66 -25.50
N LEU A 128 -14.37 18.64 -24.64
CA LEU A 128 -13.48 17.55 -24.97
C LEU A 128 -14.24 16.49 -25.78
N LYS A 129 -13.74 16.21 -27.00
CA LYS A 129 -14.26 15.15 -27.88
C LYS A 129 -13.50 13.82 -27.73
N TYR A 130 -12.52 13.76 -26.84
CA TYR A 130 -11.67 12.62 -26.57
C TYR A 130 -11.67 12.32 -25.05
N ASN A 131 -11.31 11.10 -24.70
CA ASN A 131 -11.12 10.75 -23.30
C ASN A 131 -9.83 11.36 -22.78
N LEU A 132 -9.83 11.77 -21.51
CA LEU A 132 -8.66 12.30 -20.84
C LEU A 132 -8.33 11.41 -19.63
N VAL A 133 -7.12 10.84 -19.60
CA VAL A 133 -6.60 10.07 -18.48
C VAL A 133 -5.50 10.88 -17.81
N LEU A 134 -5.68 11.25 -16.55
CA LEU A 134 -4.71 11.97 -15.74
C LEU A 134 -4.13 11.01 -14.70
N CYS A 135 -2.83 10.76 -14.80
CA CYS A 135 -2.14 9.82 -13.94
C CYS A 135 -1.04 10.52 -13.14
N GLY A 136 -0.83 10.11 -11.89
CA GLY A 136 0.25 10.66 -11.09
C GLY A 136 0.70 9.75 -9.95
N SER A 137 2.00 9.84 -9.63
CA SER A 137 2.62 9.08 -8.54
C SER A 137 2.57 9.83 -7.20
N SER A 138 2.54 11.16 -7.19
CA SER A 138 2.38 11.93 -5.96
C SER A 138 0.94 11.86 -5.46
N GLN A 139 0.72 11.08 -4.41
CA GLN A 139 -0.60 10.93 -3.81
C GLN A 139 -1.10 12.25 -3.21
N ASN A 140 -0.20 13.03 -2.60
CA ASN A 140 -0.53 14.31 -2.00
C ASN A 140 -1.00 15.34 -3.04
N MET A 141 -0.31 15.45 -4.18
CA MET A 141 -0.70 16.37 -5.24
C MET A 141 -2.00 15.92 -5.92
N MET A 142 -2.13 14.63 -6.23
CA MET A 142 -3.35 14.09 -6.85
C MET A 142 -4.56 14.25 -5.92
N TYR A 143 -4.38 14.05 -4.60
CA TYR A 143 -5.43 14.35 -3.63
C TYR A 143 -5.83 15.83 -3.67
N GLY A 144 -4.87 16.75 -3.63
CA GLY A 144 -5.12 18.20 -3.68
C GLY A 144 -5.73 18.66 -5.00
N LEU A 145 -5.56 17.95 -6.11
CA LEU A 145 -6.10 18.30 -7.40
C LEU A 145 -7.54 17.79 -7.64
N PHE A 146 -7.88 16.63 -7.10
CA PHE A 146 -9.11 15.92 -7.46
C PHE A 146 -10.05 15.59 -6.29
N LEU A 147 -9.53 15.49 -5.06
CA LEU A 147 -10.27 15.03 -3.89
C LEU A 147 -10.47 16.12 -2.83
N ASP A 148 -9.74 17.21 -2.89
CA ASP A 148 -9.98 18.39 -2.06
C ASP A 148 -11.17 19.18 -2.63
N SER A 149 -12.16 19.47 -1.79
CA SER A 149 -13.39 20.17 -2.17
C SER A 149 -13.18 21.58 -2.74
N THR A 150 -12.00 22.16 -2.49
CA THR A 150 -11.63 23.49 -3.02
C THR A 150 -10.89 23.43 -4.36
N ALA A 151 -10.52 22.22 -4.81
CA ALA A 151 -9.76 22.03 -6.04
C ALA A 151 -10.61 22.24 -7.30
N PRO A 152 -10.04 22.83 -8.37
CA PRO A 152 -10.77 23.07 -9.62
C PRO A 152 -11.35 21.80 -10.25
N LEU A 153 -10.69 20.66 -10.11
CA LEU A 153 -11.12 19.38 -10.70
C LEU A 153 -11.94 18.49 -9.75
N TYR A 154 -12.29 19.00 -8.55
CA TYR A 154 -13.11 18.26 -7.61
C TYR A 154 -14.47 17.90 -8.20
N GLY A 155 -14.87 16.63 -8.08
CA GLY A 155 -16.17 16.12 -8.55
C GLY A 155 -16.36 16.07 -10.07
N ARG A 156 -15.28 16.27 -10.86
CA ARG A 156 -15.35 16.30 -12.35
C ARG A 156 -14.86 15.03 -13.01
N ALA A 157 -14.12 14.20 -12.29
CA ALA A 157 -13.69 12.92 -12.80
C ALA A 157 -14.87 11.93 -12.87
N ASP A 158 -15.03 11.28 -14.02
CA ASP A 158 -16.01 10.20 -14.22
C ASP A 158 -15.55 8.90 -13.53
N GLU A 159 -14.24 8.74 -13.38
CA GLU A 159 -13.62 7.64 -12.66
C GLU A 159 -12.40 8.11 -11.89
N ILE A 160 -12.29 7.69 -10.62
CA ILE A 160 -11.11 7.90 -9.78
C ILE A 160 -10.61 6.55 -9.31
N MET A 161 -9.39 6.20 -9.71
CA MET A 161 -8.78 4.91 -9.44
C MET A 161 -7.53 5.08 -8.58
N LYS A 162 -7.57 4.59 -7.34
CA LYS A 162 -6.38 4.50 -6.48
C LYS A 162 -5.78 3.11 -6.62
N LEU A 163 -4.60 3.02 -7.23
CA LEU A 163 -3.88 1.76 -7.34
C LEU A 163 -3.25 1.39 -5.98
N ALA A 164 -3.64 0.24 -5.46
CA ALA A 164 -3.08 -0.36 -4.26
C ALA A 164 -1.88 -1.28 -4.58
N PRO A 165 -1.04 -1.66 -3.62
CA PRO A 165 -0.06 -2.75 -3.78
C PRO A 165 -0.74 -4.05 -4.22
N ILE A 166 -0.01 -4.89 -4.96
CA ILE A 166 -0.49 -6.23 -5.37
C ILE A 166 -0.63 -7.11 -4.13
N ARG A 167 -1.69 -7.90 -4.07
CA ARG A 167 -1.95 -8.82 -2.95
C ARG A 167 -1.07 -10.06 -3.04
N LEU A 168 -0.76 -10.66 -1.89
CA LEU A 168 0.10 -11.83 -1.75
C LEU A 168 -0.24 -13.01 -2.70
N PRO A 169 -1.52 -13.44 -2.89
CA PRO A 169 -1.83 -14.59 -3.75
C PRO A 169 -1.33 -14.44 -5.20
N TYR A 170 -1.43 -13.24 -5.76
CA TYR A 170 -0.98 -12.99 -7.14
C TYR A 170 0.55 -13.00 -7.30
N ILE A 171 1.26 -12.64 -6.22
CA ILE A 171 2.73 -12.68 -6.20
C ILE A 171 3.19 -14.13 -6.05
N GLN A 172 2.52 -14.91 -5.20
CA GLN A 172 2.74 -16.34 -5.06
C GLN A 172 2.62 -17.04 -6.43
N GLU A 173 1.54 -16.77 -7.16
CA GLU A 173 1.30 -17.33 -8.49
C GLU A 173 2.37 -16.90 -9.51
N ALA A 174 2.69 -15.60 -9.54
CA ALA A 174 3.64 -15.04 -10.50
C ALA A 174 5.06 -15.62 -10.39
N LEU A 175 5.50 -15.92 -9.16
CA LEU A 175 6.83 -16.46 -8.87
C LEU A 175 6.85 -17.97 -8.64
N SER A 176 5.69 -18.63 -8.71
CA SER A 176 5.54 -20.08 -8.51
C SER A 176 6.14 -20.55 -7.17
N LEU A 177 5.85 -19.80 -6.10
CA LEU A 177 6.31 -20.08 -4.75
C LEU A 177 5.28 -20.92 -3.98
N ASP A 178 5.72 -21.73 -3.02
CA ASP A 178 4.82 -22.22 -1.98
C ASP A 178 4.37 -21.07 -1.08
N ALA A 179 3.29 -21.29 -0.31
CA ALA A 179 2.69 -20.23 0.50
C ALA A 179 3.63 -19.69 1.59
N MET A 180 4.43 -20.56 2.20
CA MET A 180 5.39 -20.18 3.25
C MET A 180 6.46 -19.25 2.70
N ASN A 181 7.12 -19.65 1.60
CA ASN A 181 8.12 -18.83 0.94
C ASN A 181 7.51 -17.53 0.40
N ALA A 182 6.29 -17.58 -0.14
CA ALA A 182 5.61 -16.37 -0.61
C ALA A 182 5.35 -15.36 0.52
N ILE A 183 5.01 -15.81 1.73
CA ILE A 183 4.82 -14.95 2.92
C ILE A 183 6.15 -14.34 3.35
N GLU A 184 7.25 -15.11 3.40
CA GLU A 184 8.58 -14.60 3.77
C GLU A 184 9.08 -13.57 2.75
N GLU A 185 8.89 -13.83 1.46
CA GLU A 185 9.21 -12.88 0.39
C GLU A 185 8.33 -11.62 0.47
N TYR A 186 7.02 -11.78 0.65
CA TYR A 186 6.10 -10.65 0.78
C TYR A 186 6.43 -9.77 2.00
N ALA A 187 6.85 -10.38 3.10
CA ALA A 187 7.28 -9.65 4.30
C ALA A 187 8.42 -8.67 3.99
N VAL A 188 9.29 -9.00 3.03
CA VAL A 188 10.40 -8.13 2.61
C VAL A 188 10.00 -7.14 1.52
N TRP A 189 9.36 -7.62 0.44
CA TRP A 189 9.15 -6.81 -0.77
C TRP A 189 7.80 -6.11 -0.79
N GLY A 190 6.84 -6.56 0.02
CA GLY A 190 5.45 -6.10 -0.07
C GLY A 190 4.84 -6.38 -1.43
N GLY A 191 3.82 -5.60 -1.80
CA GLY A 191 3.09 -5.74 -3.06
C GLY A 191 3.51 -4.77 -4.16
N VAL A 192 4.78 -4.34 -4.22
CA VAL A 192 5.27 -3.39 -5.23
C VAL A 192 5.86 -4.12 -6.43
N PRO A 193 5.23 -4.08 -7.62
CA PRO A 193 5.65 -4.85 -8.80
C PRO A 193 7.13 -4.70 -9.14
N ARG A 194 7.66 -3.48 -9.05
CA ARG A 194 9.08 -3.23 -9.37
C ARG A 194 10.05 -3.97 -8.46
N TYR A 195 9.69 -4.18 -7.19
CA TYR A 195 10.55 -4.92 -6.27
C TYR A 195 10.57 -6.40 -6.63
N TRP A 196 9.42 -6.93 -7.06
CA TRP A 196 9.30 -8.31 -7.54
C TRP A 196 10.04 -8.55 -8.85
N GLU A 197 10.07 -7.60 -9.79
CA GLU A 197 10.91 -7.66 -10.98
C GLU A 197 12.40 -7.77 -10.63
N LEU A 198 12.87 -7.03 -9.62
CA LEU A 198 14.24 -7.12 -9.14
C LEU A 198 14.52 -8.45 -8.44
N ARG A 199 13.54 -8.98 -7.70
CA ARG A 199 13.61 -10.27 -7.01
C ARG A 199 13.67 -11.45 -7.98
N GLU A 200 12.84 -11.45 -9.00
CA GLU A 200 12.73 -12.51 -10.02
C GLU A 200 14.08 -12.82 -10.70
N ASN A 201 14.95 -11.82 -10.80
CA ASN A 201 16.27 -11.96 -11.41
C ASN A 201 17.33 -12.57 -10.46
N GLN A 202 16.95 -13.05 -9.28
CA GLN A 202 17.87 -13.60 -8.27
C GLN A 202 17.45 -15.02 -7.89
N ASN A 203 18.44 -15.85 -7.52
CA ASN A 203 18.20 -17.27 -7.22
C ASN A 203 17.48 -17.51 -5.88
N SER A 204 17.68 -16.63 -4.91
CA SER A 204 17.11 -16.76 -3.57
C SER A 204 16.73 -15.40 -2.99
N LEU A 205 15.91 -15.41 -1.92
CA LEU A 205 15.64 -14.22 -1.11
C LEU A 205 16.94 -13.59 -0.61
N ASN A 206 17.85 -14.40 -0.08
CA ASN A 206 19.13 -13.91 0.44
C ASN A 206 19.96 -13.22 -0.64
N ASP A 207 20.10 -13.81 -1.84
CA ASP A 207 20.83 -13.19 -2.95
C ASP A 207 20.18 -11.86 -3.35
N ALA A 208 18.85 -11.81 -3.38
CA ALA A 208 18.10 -10.61 -3.70
C ALA A 208 18.28 -9.50 -2.66
N LEU A 209 18.30 -9.84 -1.38
CA LEU A 209 18.57 -8.90 -0.29
C LEU A 209 19.94 -8.25 -0.46
N TRP A 210 20.99 -9.05 -0.62
CA TRP A 210 22.37 -8.57 -0.80
C TRP A 210 22.55 -7.76 -2.08
N ARG A 211 21.87 -8.15 -3.15
CA ARG A 211 21.99 -7.47 -4.45
C ARG A 211 21.27 -6.13 -4.47
N ASN A 212 20.07 -6.05 -3.87
CA ASN A 212 19.18 -4.92 -4.08
C ASN A 212 19.04 -3.98 -2.89
N ILE A 213 19.21 -4.49 -1.64
CA ILE A 213 18.92 -3.74 -0.41
C ILE A 213 20.15 -3.56 0.47
N LEU A 214 20.89 -4.64 0.74
CA LEU A 214 22.00 -4.66 1.71
C LEU A 214 23.35 -4.32 1.06
N SER A 215 23.36 -3.44 0.10
CA SER A 215 24.53 -2.94 -0.61
C SER A 215 24.35 -1.48 -0.97
N VAL A 216 25.39 -0.67 -0.82
CA VAL A 216 25.40 0.75 -1.26
C VAL A 216 25.10 0.91 -2.75
N ASN A 217 25.41 -0.12 -3.56
CA ASN A 217 25.13 -0.18 -4.99
C ASN A 217 23.77 -0.83 -5.29
N GLY A 218 23.02 -1.21 -4.25
CA GLY A 218 21.69 -1.83 -4.40
C GLY A 218 20.66 -0.85 -4.94
N THR A 219 19.86 -1.29 -5.89
CA THR A 219 18.82 -0.46 -6.53
C THR A 219 17.84 0.15 -5.55
N LEU A 220 17.60 -0.54 -4.42
CA LEU A 220 16.64 -0.16 -3.39
C LEU A 220 17.30 0.36 -2.10
N TYR A 221 18.64 0.51 -2.06
CA TYR A 221 19.35 0.99 -0.88
C TYR A 221 18.88 2.37 -0.40
N GLU A 222 18.55 3.27 -1.30
CA GLU A 222 18.03 4.61 -0.99
C GLU A 222 16.55 4.78 -1.36
N GLU A 223 15.85 3.68 -1.54
CA GLU A 223 14.46 3.73 -1.99
C GLU A 223 13.52 4.52 -1.07
N PRO A 224 13.58 4.43 0.28
CA PRO A 224 12.71 5.21 1.15
C PRO A 224 12.84 6.72 0.93
N ILE A 225 14.06 7.22 0.74
CA ILE A 225 14.29 8.65 0.47
C ILE A 225 13.61 9.07 -0.83
N LYS A 226 13.76 8.26 -1.89
CA LYS A 226 13.14 8.51 -3.21
C LYS A 226 11.62 8.50 -3.13
N LEU A 227 11.03 7.63 -2.30
CA LEU A 227 9.58 7.58 -2.09
C LEU A 227 9.07 8.83 -1.35
N PHE A 228 9.83 9.35 -0.40
CA PHE A 228 9.43 10.55 0.35
C PHE A 228 9.54 11.83 -0.46
N GLN A 229 10.48 11.92 -1.41
CA GLN A 229 10.70 13.12 -2.23
C GLN A 229 9.46 13.60 -2.99
N ASP A 230 8.60 12.68 -3.40
CA ASP A 230 7.41 13.02 -4.18
C ASP A 230 6.23 13.53 -3.32
N ASP A 231 6.18 13.16 -2.02
CA ASP A 231 4.97 13.36 -1.20
C ASP A 231 5.23 14.12 0.11
N VAL A 232 6.49 14.24 0.56
CA VAL A 232 6.81 14.78 1.88
C VAL A 232 7.76 15.98 1.76
N LYS A 233 7.43 17.07 2.48
CA LYS A 233 8.26 18.29 2.49
C LYS A 233 9.53 18.14 3.34
N ASP A 234 9.39 17.49 4.51
CA ASP A 234 10.50 17.29 5.46
C ASP A 234 10.89 15.80 5.49
N ILE A 235 11.82 15.45 4.61
CA ILE A 235 12.32 14.09 4.46
C ILE A 235 13.10 13.65 5.69
N VAL A 236 13.87 14.56 6.31
CA VAL A 236 14.72 14.24 7.47
C VAL A 236 13.85 13.88 8.67
N LYS A 237 12.87 14.71 8.99
CA LYS A 237 11.92 14.43 10.08
C LYS A 237 11.12 13.16 9.83
N THR A 238 10.67 12.95 8.60
CA THR A 238 9.94 11.74 8.20
C THR A 238 10.78 10.49 8.39
N SER A 239 12.02 10.48 7.89
CA SER A 239 12.95 9.35 8.05
C SER A 239 13.26 9.08 9.52
N THR A 240 13.39 10.11 10.34
CA THR A 240 13.61 10.00 11.79
C THR A 240 12.44 9.33 12.48
N ILE A 241 11.21 9.77 12.20
CA ILE A 241 9.98 9.15 12.75
C ILE A 241 9.88 7.68 12.35
N MET A 242 10.09 7.40 11.05
CA MET A 242 10.06 6.03 10.54
C MET A 242 11.13 5.15 11.19
N SER A 243 12.34 5.67 11.40
CA SER A 243 13.43 4.95 12.09
C SER A 243 13.07 4.60 13.53
N TYR A 244 12.48 5.52 14.28
CA TYR A 244 12.07 5.23 15.65
C TYR A 244 10.94 4.21 15.72
N ILE A 245 9.97 4.27 14.80
CA ILE A 245 8.89 3.27 14.73
C ILE A 245 9.46 1.90 14.30
N GLY A 246 10.32 1.87 13.30
CA GLY A 246 10.97 0.63 12.83
C GLY A 246 11.86 -0.04 13.86
N THR A 247 12.38 0.73 14.84
CA THR A 247 13.15 0.24 15.97
C THR A 247 12.35 0.12 17.28
N GLY A 248 11.00 0.02 17.18
CA GLY A 248 10.12 -0.40 18.26
C GLY A 248 9.39 0.71 19.04
N ALA A 249 9.61 2.01 18.75
CA ALA A 249 8.80 3.07 19.36
C ALA A 249 7.43 3.13 18.67
N ASN A 250 6.44 2.53 19.26
CA ASN A 250 5.12 2.41 18.64
C ASN A 250 4.01 3.25 19.28
N ARG A 251 4.25 3.87 20.45
CA ARG A 251 3.31 4.78 21.09
C ARG A 251 3.66 6.23 20.78
N LEU A 252 2.65 7.08 20.64
CA LEU A 252 2.86 8.51 20.38
C LEU A 252 3.83 9.16 21.39
N SER A 253 3.70 8.82 22.67
CA SER A 253 4.59 9.32 23.72
C SER A 253 6.04 8.86 23.57
N GLU A 254 6.27 7.62 23.14
CA GLU A 254 7.60 7.06 22.92
C GLU A 254 8.27 7.71 21.70
N ILE A 255 7.50 7.86 20.59
CA ILE A 255 7.97 8.55 19.39
C ILE A 255 8.33 10.00 19.71
N ALA A 256 7.46 10.70 20.44
CA ALA A 256 7.67 12.08 20.87
C ALA A 256 8.94 12.24 21.74
N ALA A 257 9.09 11.35 22.72
CA ALA A 257 10.29 11.33 23.58
C ALA A 257 11.58 11.12 22.78
N ARG A 258 11.60 10.16 21.83
CA ARG A 258 12.77 9.92 20.98
C ARG A 258 13.03 11.06 20.00
N CYS A 259 11.99 11.74 19.50
CA CYS A 259 12.13 12.94 18.68
C CYS A 259 12.53 14.20 19.46
N ASN A 260 12.51 14.14 20.79
CA ASN A 260 12.67 15.31 21.67
C ASN A 260 11.70 16.45 21.32
N GLU A 261 10.44 16.09 21.00
CA GLU A 261 9.39 17.04 20.62
C GLU A 261 8.08 16.76 21.39
N PRO A 262 7.23 17.78 21.60
CA PRO A 262 5.87 17.58 22.11
C PRO A 262 5.05 16.67 21.17
N ALA A 263 4.24 15.77 21.74
CA ALA A 263 3.37 14.86 20.98
C ALA A 263 2.42 15.57 20.01
N THR A 264 2.01 16.82 20.34
CA THR A 264 1.17 17.67 19.49
C THR A 264 1.82 17.99 18.14
N ASN A 265 3.15 18.13 18.09
CA ASN A 265 3.89 18.43 16.86
C ASN A 265 4.00 17.23 15.92
N LEU A 266 3.78 16.01 16.43
CA LEU A 266 3.86 14.78 15.65
C LEU A 266 2.51 14.37 15.04
N SER A 267 1.40 14.92 15.52
CA SER A 267 0.05 14.52 15.07
C SER A 267 -0.14 14.72 13.57
N ARG A 268 0.27 15.86 13.01
CA ARG A 268 0.19 16.13 11.56
C ARG A 268 1.14 15.28 10.73
N PRO A 269 2.44 15.17 11.05
CA PRO A 269 3.36 14.26 10.34
C PRO A 269 2.89 12.81 10.35
N LEU A 270 2.46 12.27 11.50
CA LEU A 270 1.98 10.89 11.59
C LEU A 270 0.71 10.68 10.77
N LYS A 271 -0.26 11.60 10.85
CA LYS A 271 -1.47 11.54 10.02
C LYS A 271 -1.12 11.53 8.53
N LYS A 272 -0.23 12.42 8.11
CA LYS A 272 0.22 12.46 6.71
C LYS A 272 0.84 11.15 6.27
N LEU A 273 1.68 10.52 7.09
CA LEU A 273 2.29 9.23 6.78
C LEU A 273 1.26 8.09 6.71
N ILE A 274 0.20 8.17 7.51
CA ILE A 274 -0.95 7.23 7.44
C ILE A 274 -1.71 7.44 6.13
N ASP A 275 -2.06 8.68 5.79
CA ASP A 275 -2.80 9.02 4.57
C ASP A 275 -2.04 8.58 3.30
N LEU A 276 -0.70 8.65 3.33
CA LEU A 276 0.20 8.17 2.28
C LEU A 276 0.41 6.64 2.28
N GLY A 277 -0.05 5.93 3.31
CA GLY A 277 0.09 4.47 3.43
C GLY A 277 1.49 4.00 3.85
N PHE A 278 2.32 4.87 4.43
CA PHE A 278 3.61 4.48 5.02
C PHE A 278 3.47 3.97 6.45
N LEU A 279 2.51 4.53 7.20
CA LEU A 279 2.17 4.11 8.55
C LEU A 279 0.73 3.62 8.63
N GLU A 280 0.45 2.80 9.60
CA GLU A 280 -0.88 2.47 10.07
C GLU A 280 -1.01 2.78 11.55
N LYS A 281 -2.22 3.14 11.98
CA LYS A 281 -2.58 3.35 13.38
C LYS A 281 -3.41 2.16 13.83
N ASP A 282 -2.81 1.30 14.65
CA ASP A 282 -3.47 0.13 15.23
C ASP A 282 -4.21 0.55 16.49
N VAL A 283 -5.47 0.16 16.61
CA VAL A 283 -6.31 0.39 17.79
C VAL A 283 -6.99 -0.90 18.18
N PRO A 284 -7.17 -1.18 19.49
CA PRO A 284 -7.80 -2.42 19.93
C PRO A 284 -9.19 -2.61 19.31
N PHE A 285 -9.54 -3.85 19.02
CA PHE A 285 -10.89 -4.22 18.59
C PHE A 285 -11.96 -3.61 19.52
N GLY A 286 -13.06 -3.13 18.95
CA GLY A 286 -14.16 -2.50 19.70
C GLY A 286 -13.92 -1.05 20.10
N ILE A 287 -12.73 -0.46 19.82
CA ILE A 287 -12.44 0.95 20.10
C ILE A 287 -12.56 1.77 18.80
N ASP A 288 -13.26 2.91 18.88
CA ASP A 288 -13.31 3.88 17.79
C ASP A 288 -11.95 4.57 17.61
N GLU A 289 -11.46 4.59 16.37
CA GLU A 289 -10.16 5.18 16.00
C GLU A 289 -10.04 6.67 16.34
N LYS A 290 -11.17 7.41 16.31
CA LYS A 290 -11.19 8.85 16.63
C LYS A 290 -10.94 9.12 18.13
N ASN A 291 -11.38 8.21 18.99
CA ASN A 291 -11.35 8.36 20.44
C ASN A 291 -10.30 7.48 21.15
N ALA A 292 -9.47 6.77 20.36
CA ALA A 292 -8.53 5.81 20.89
C ALA A 292 -7.37 6.48 21.63
N LYS A 293 -7.38 6.39 22.97
CA LYS A 293 -6.24 6.76 23.83
C LYS A 293 -5.12 5.71 23.79
N LYS A 294 -5.46 4.46 23.48
CA LYS A 294 -4.52 3.34 23.32
C LYS A 294 -4.36 3.05 21.84
N SER A 295 -3.36 3.61 21.20
CA SER A 295 -3.06 3.34 19.80
C SER A 295 -1.58 3.10 19.62
N LEU A 296 -1.26 2.24 18.66
CA LEU A 296 0.10 1.92 18.24
C LEU A 296 0.31 2.35 16.80
N TYR A 297 1.47 2.92 16.51
CA TYR A 297 1.88 3.26 15.15
C TYR A 297 2.83 2.19 14.64
N LYS A 298 2.56 1.67 13.45
CA LYS A 298 3.36 0.65 12.79
C LYS A 298 3.68 1.09 11.36
N ILE A 299 4.79 0.62 10.82
CA ILE A 299 5.08 0.80 9.40
C ILE A 299 4.16 -0.14 8.61
N ALA A 300 3.34 0.44 7.75
CA ALA A 300 2.31 -0.29 7.00
C ALA A 300 2.86 -1.08 5.82
N ASP A 301 3.91 -0.54 5.17
CA ASP A 301 4.54 -1.14 4.00
C ASP A 301 5.63 -2.13 4.42
N PRO A 302 5.57 -3.41 3.99
CA PRO A 302 6.54 -4.42 4.41
C PRO A 302 7.98 -4.07 4.03
N PHE A 303 8.24 -3.55 2.83
CA PHE A 303 9.59 -3.16 2.42
C PHE A 303 10.16 -2.05 3.32
N MET A 304 9.35 -1.05 3.63
CA MET A 304 9.76 0.03 4.54
C MET A 304 10.00 -0.50 5.96
N ALA A 305 9.15 -1.43 6.44
CA ALA A 305 9.33 -2.07 7.74
C ALA A 305 10.66 -2.84 7.79
N PHE A 306 10.95 -3.67 6.78
CA PHE A 306 12.22 -4.37 6.65
C PHE A 306 13.40 -3.39 6.61
N TYR A 307 13.30 -2.34 5.82
CA TYR A 307 14.37 -1.35 5.65
C TYR A 307 14.71 -0.64 6.96
N TYR A 308 13.71 -0.15 7.69
CA TYR A 308 13.95 0.56 8.94
C TYR A 308 14.36 -0.36 10.09
N GLN A 309 14.02 -1.63 10.03
CA GLN A 309 14.43 -2.61 11.05
C GLN A 309 15.81 -3.19 10.80
N PHE A 310 16.20 -3.46 9.54
CA PHE A 310 17.44 -4.16 9.23
C PHE A 310 18.49 -3.31 8.51
N VAL A 311 18.10 -2.37 7.65
CA VAL A 311 19.05 -1.56 6.88
C VAL A 311 19.55 -0.38 7.68
N VAL A 312 18.64 0.42 8.24
CA VAL A 312 19.01 1.65 8.97
C VAL A 312 19.93 1.39 10.16
N PRO A 313 19.66 0.43 11.06
CA PRO A 313 20.56 0.14 12.19
C PRO A 313 21.93 -0.42 11.76
N ASN A 314 21.99 -1.06 10.60
CA ASN A 314 23.21 -1.69 10.09
C ASN A 314 23.91 -0.88 8.99
N ARG A 315 23.49 0.38 8.78
CA ARG A 315 23.96 1.21 7.66
C ARG A 315 25.48 1.32 7.59
N SER A 316 26.15 1.56 8.72
CA SER A 316 27.61 1.65 8.76
C SER A 316 28.31 0.35 8.34
N PHE A 317 27.74 -0.82 8.70
CA PHE A 317 28.29 -2.11 8.27
C PHE A 317 28.08 -2.32 6.76
N ILE A 318 26.93 -1.91 6.21
CA ILE A 318 26.64 -1.99 4.78
C ILE A 318 27.63 -1.11 4.00
N GLU A 319 27.85 0.13 4.44
CA GLU A 319 28.78 1.09 3.82
C GLU A 319 30.22 0.61 3.85
N LEU A 320 30.61 -0.09 4.90
CA LEU A 320 31.94 -0.71 5.04
C LEU A 320 32.06 -2.11 4.39
N GLY A 321 30.98 -2.63 3.78
CA GLY A 321 30.96 -3.98 3.19
C GLY A 321 31.11 -5.11 4.20
N ARG A 322 30.76 -4.89 5.47
CA ARG A 322 30.87 -5.87 6.56
C ARG A 322 29.61 -6.72 6.66
N ARG A 323 29.61 -7.90 6.03
CA ARG A 323 28.43 -8.78 5.95
C ARG A 323 28.07 -9.46 7.27
N LEU A 324 29.04 -9.98 8.00
CA LEU A 324 28.82 -10.84 9.17
C LEU A 324 27.88 -10.24 10.24
N PRO A 325 28.00 -8.98 10.67
CA PRO A 325 27.05 -8.39 11.63
C PRO A 325 25.61 -8.34 11.10
N ILE A 326 25.44 -8.12 9.80
CA ILE A 326 24.13 -8.04 9.16
C ILE A 326 23.49 -9.43 9.06
N GLU A 327 24.27 -10.45 8.69
CA GLU A 327 23.85 -11.86 8.67
C GLU A 327 23.42 -12.34 10.06
N GLN A 328 24.16 -11.97 11.08
CA GLN A 328 23.80 -12.27 12.48
C GLN A 328 22.48 -11.60 12.89
N ALA A 329 22.29 -10.32 12.54
CA ALA A 329 21.04 -9.61 12.82
C ALA A 329 19.84 -10.23 12.08
N LEU A 330 20.01 -10.60 10.82
CA LEU A 330 18.98 -11.29 10.05
C LEU A 330 18.65 -12.65 10.66
N THR A 331 19.67 -13.46 10.96
CA THR A 331 19.46 -14.79 11.54
C THR A 331 18.74 -14.71 12.89
N ALA A 332 19.07 -13.73 13.72
CA ALA A 332 18.46 -13.56 15.04
C ALA A 332 17.01 -13.05 14.99
N HIS A 333 16.66 -12.17 14.04
CA HIS A 333 15.41 -11.39 14.12
C HIS A 333 14.48 -11.54 12.91
N PHE A 334 14.90 -12.22 11.83
CA PHE A 334 14.06 -12.31 10.63
C PHE A 334 12.76 -13.09 10.85
N SER A 335 12.82 -14.20 11.60
CA SER A 335 11.61 -14.99 11.92
C SER A 335 10.60 -14.19 12.76
N GLU A 336 11.06 -13.41 13.73
CA GLU A 336 10.22 -12.50 14.53
C GLU A 336 9.61 -11.39 13.65
N TYR A 337 10.41 -10.83 12.75
CA TYR A 337 9.94 -9.85 11.77
C TYR A 337 8.83 -10.41 10.87
N VAL A 338 9.02 -11.62 10.32
CA VAL A 338 8.00 -12.30 9.51
C VAL A 338 6.75 -12.58 10.33
N SER A 339 6.88 -12.94 11.62
CA SER A 339 5.73 -13.15 12.51
C SER A 339 4.83 -11.92 12.60
N MET A 340 5.40 -10.71 12.68
CA MET A 340 4.60 -9.48 12.70
C MET A 340 3.85 -9.25 11.39
N GLN A 341 4.45 -9.59 10.25
CA GLN A 341 3.79 -9.51 8.94
C GLN A 341 2.71 -10.60 8.80
N TRP A 342 2.98 -11.81 9.31
CA TRP A 342 2.03 -12.91 9.35
C TRP A 342 0.76 -12.55 10.10
N GLU A 343 0.85 -11.97 11.29
CA GLU A 343 -0.31 -11.48 12.05
C GLU A 343 -1.18 -10.54 11.21
N LYS A 344 -0.55 -9.63 10.45
CA LYS A 344 -1.27 -8.70 9.57
C LYS A 344 -1.97 -9.43 8.43
N LEU A 345 -1.27 -10.35 7.76
CA LEU A 345 -1.84 -11.16 6.69
C LEU A 345 -3.04 -12.00 7.18
N CYS A 346 -2.95 -12.58 8.38
CA CYS A 346 -4.06 -13.31 8.99
C CYS A 346 -5.29 -12.42 9.25
N ARG A 347 -5.08 -11.19 9.75
CA ARG A 347 -6.18 -10.22 9.92
C ARG A 347 -6.79 -9.82 8.58
N ASP A 348 -5.96 -9.58 7.57
CA ASP A 348 -6.44 -9.23 6.23
C ASP A 348 -7.21 -10.38 5.60
N ALA A 349 -6.76 -11.63 5.78
CA ALA A 349 -7.43 -12.84 5.29
C ALA A 349 -8.80 -13.09 5.95
N VAL A 350 -8.95 -12.78 7.23
CA VAL A 350 -10.24 -12.93 7.94
C VAL A 350 -11.23 -11.82 7.56
N THR A 351 -10.71 -10.62 7.27
CA THR A 351 -11.55 -9.43 7.05
C THR A 351 -12.43 -9.58 5.80
N GLY A 352 -13.75 -9.60 5.98
CA GLY A 352 -14.74 -9.67 4.90
C GLY A 352 -14.90 -11.04 4.27
N ASN A 353 -14.16 -12.05 4.72
CA ASN A 353 -14.15 -13.38 4.12
C ASN A 353 -14.96 -14.40 4.91
N LEU A 354 -15.30 -15.51 4.23
CA LEU A 354 -16.02 -16.65 4.80
C LEU A 354 -15.02 -17.59 5.50
N VAL A 355 -15.01 -17.56 6.82
CA VAL A 355 -14.19 -18.45 7.66
C VAL A 355 -15.10 -19.38 8.45
N ASN A 356 -14.95 -20.71 8.31
CA ASN A 356 -15.78 -21.71 8.97
C ASN A 356 -17.30 -21.45 8.82
N ARG A 357 -17.74 -21.10 7.61
CA ARG A 357 -19.15 -20.78 7.25
C ARG A 357 -19.68 -19.48 7.88
N VAL A 358 -18.83 -18.64 8.43
CA VAL A 358 -19.19 -17.35 9.03
C VAL A 358 -18.43 -16.24 8.32
N VAL A 359 -19.11 -15.17 7.93
CA VAL A 359 -18.49 -13.98 7.37
C VAL A 359 -18.18 -13.00 8.50
N TYR A 360 -16.92 -12.58 8.59
CA TYR A 360 -16.45 -11.67 9.63
C TYR A 360 -16.26 -10.25 9.10
N GLY A 361 -16.50 -9.27 9.96
CA GLY A 361 -16.16 -7.87 9.72
C GLY A 361 -14.65 -7.62 9.79
N LYS A 362 -14.27 -6.35 9.91
CA LYS A 362 -12.85 -5.97 9.97
C LYS A 362 -12.14 -6.60 11.17
N ALA A 363 -11.18 -7.47 10.92
CA ALA A 363 -10.35 -8.06 11.96
C ALA A 363 -9.32 -7.05 12.48
N LYS A 364 -9.13 -7.01 13.79
CA LYS A 364 -8.17 -6.16 14.49
C LYS A 364 -7.45 -6.96 15.57
N ARG A 365 -6.37 -6.41 16.11
CA ARG A 365 -5.78 -6.89 17.37
C ARG A 365 -6.65 -6.44 18.53
N TRP A 366 -6.57 -7.16 19.64
CA TRP A 366 -7.07 -6.66 20.92
C TRP A 366 -6.00 -6.82 21.98
N TRP A 367 -5.80 -5.80 22.79
CA TRP A 367 -4.91 -5.85 23.95
C TRP A 367 -5.45 -4.98 25.05
N GLY A 368 -5.29 -5.45 26.27
CA GLY A 368 -5.77 -4.71 27.44
C GLY A 368 -5.56 -5.45 28.74
N SER A 369 -5.88 -4.79 29.85
CA SER A 369 -5.90 -5.37 31.17
C SER A 369 -7.31 -5.84 31.50
N VAL A 370 -7.47 -7.08 31.92
CA VAL A 370 -8.72 -7.69 32.39
C VAL A 370 -8.52 -8.21 33.82
N LEU A 371 -9.59 -8.47 34.52
CA LEU A 371 -9.50 -9.17 35.81
C LEU A 371 -9.55 -10.67 35.58
N ASN A 372 -8.55 -11.40 36.09
CA ASN A 372 -8.55 -12.84 36.07
C ASN A 372 -9.52 -13.43 37.13
N GLU A 373 -9.58 -14.75 37.23
CA GLU A 373 -10.45 -15.48 38.17
C GLU A 373 -10.20 -15.05 39.62
N ASP A 374 -8.97 -14.73 39.99
CA ASP A 374 -8.56 -14.22 41.30
C ASP A 374 -8.84 -12.71 41.50
N LYS A 375 -9.53 -12.04 40.55
CA LYS A 375 -9.78 -10.60 40.53
C LYS A 375 -8.50 -9.75 40.47
N LYS A 376 -7.40 -10.30 39.97
CA LYS A 376 -6.14 -9.58 39.75
C LYS A 376 -6.05 -9.10 38.30
N PRO A 377 -5.43 -7.92 38.05
CA PRO A 377 -5.19 -7.47 36.69
C PRO A 377 -4.28 -8.43 35.91
N GLU A 378 -4.73 -8.87 34.76
CA GLU A 378 -3.97 -9.68 33.81
C GLU A 378 -3.92 -8.95 32.46
N GLN A 379 -2.73 -8.88 31.84
CA GLN A 379 -2.58 -8.37 30.48
C GLN A 379 -2.92 -9.47 29.50
N VAL A 380 -3.87 -9.21 28.62
CA VAL A 380 -4.34 -10.16 27.62
C VAL A 380 -4.21 -9.53 26.24
N GLU A 381 -3.82 -10.34 25.28
CA GLU A 381 -3.70 -9.97 23.88
C GLU A 381 -4.26 -11.06 22.97
N PHE A 382 -4.84 -10.62 21.83
CA PHE A 382 -5.26 -11.44 20.72
C PHE A 382 -4.73 -10.85 19.42
N ASP A 383 -4.08 -11.66 18.60
CA ASP A 383 -3.50 -11.20 17.33
C ASP A 383 -4.57 -10.92 16.29
N VAL A 384 -5.65 -11.69 16.32
CA VAL A 384 -6.81 -11.58 15.43
C VAL A 384 -8.10 -11.60 16.25
N MET A 385 -8.91 -10.57 16.14
CA MET A 385 -10.26 -10.54 16.72
C MET A 385 -11.23 -9.94 15.70
N ALA A 386 -12.32 -10.64 15.42
CA ALA A 386 -13.30 -10.21 14.44
C ALA A 386 -14.71 -10.62 14.86
N GLU A 387 -15.66 -9.68 14.79
CA GLU A 387 -17.09 -9.92 14.98
C GLU A 387 -17.70 -10.42 13.65
N SER A 388 -18.57 -11.41 13.71
CA SER A 388 -19.35 -11.82 12.54
C SER A 388 -20.35 -10.73 12.13
N LEU A 389 -20.72 -10.68 10.83
CA LEU A 389 -21.66 -9.66 10.33
C LEU A 389 -23.04 -9.75 11.00
N ASP A 390 -23.46 -10.93 11.44
CA ASP A 390 -24.72 -11.16 12.18
C ASP A 390 -24.59 -10.95 13.70
N LYS A 391 -23.38 -10.56 14.17
CA LYS A 391 -23.04 -10.28 15.58
C LYS A 391 -23.26 -11.44 16.56
N LYS A 392 -23.26 -12.68 16.09
CA LYS A 392 -23.43 -13.88 16.94
C LYS A 392 -22.11 -14.51 17.34
N TYR A 393 -21.09 -14.39 16.51
CA TYR A 393 -19.80 -15.04 16.68
C TYR A 393 -18.68 -14.00 16.85
N LEU A 394 -17.75 -14.32 17.74
CA LEU A 394 -16.50 -13.58 17.90
C LEU A 394 -15.34 -14.53 17.62
N LEU A 395 -14.67 -14.33 16.51
CA LEU A 395 -13.41 -15.00 16.23
C LEU A 395 -12.32 -14.38 17.09
N VAL A 396 -11.58 -15.23 17.80
CA VAL A 396 -10.39 -14.90 18.57
C VAL A 396 -9.25 -15.75 18.07
N GLY A 397 -8.12 -15.12 17.70
CA GLY A 397 -7.02 -15.78 17.01
C GLY A 397 -5.67 -15.51 17.63
N GLU A 398 -4.82 -16.53 17.61
CA GLU A 398 -3.40 -16.50 17.97
C GLU A 398 -2.56 -16.85 16.73
N CYS A 399 -1.53 -16.06 16.43
CA CYS A 399 -0.64 -16.26 15.30
C CYS A 399 0.73 -16.74 15.77
N LYS A 400 1.27 -17.80 15.16
CA LYS A 400 2.61 -18.32 15.46
C LYS A 400 3.40 -18.60 14.18
N TRP A 401 4.54 -17.96 14.03
CA TRP A 401 5.49 -18.20 12.94
C TRP A 401 6.71 -18.98 13.44
N THR A 402 6.45 -20.14 14.05
CA THR A 402 7.43 -21.02 14.69
C THR A 402 7.39 -22.41 14.09
N THR A 403 8.42 -23.22 14.36
CA THR A 403 8.55 -24.53 13.70
C THR A 403 7.54 -25.57 14.16
N GLN A 404 7.11 -25.55 15.42
CA GLN A 404 6.19 -26.54 15.94
C GLN A 404 5.49 -26.07 17.22
N GLU A 405 4.16 -26.19 17.24
CA GLU A 405 3.29 -25.75 18.35
C GLU A 405 2.41 -26.89 18.87
N ASN A 406 1.97 -26.76 20.13
CA ASN A 406 0.92 -27.60 20.70
C ASN A 406 -0.44 -26.91 20.52
N GLY A 407 -1.21 -27.38 19.55
CA GLY A 407 -2.46 -26.75 19.18
C GLY A 407 -3.53 -26.79 20.25
N LYS A 408 -3.67 -27.92 20.98
CA LYS A 408 -4.62 -28.04 22.10
C LYS A 408 -4.33 -27.06 23.22
N GLN A 409 -3.06 -26.90 23.57
CA GLN A 409 -2.65 -25.98 24.62
C GLN A 409 -2.91 -24.52 24.21
N LEU A 410 -2.56 -24.14 22.98
CA LEU A 410 -2.81 -22.81 22.46
C LEU A 410 -4.32 -22.51 22.40
N THR A 411 -5.13 -23.45 21.94
CA THR A 411 -6.59 -23.28 21.87
C THR A 411 -7.21 -23.14 23.28
N ALA A 412 -6.77 -23.93 24.24
CA ALA A 412 -7.24 -23.83 25.62
C ALA A 412 -6.90 -22.48 26.25
N GLU A 413 -5.65 -22.00 26.05
CA GLU A 413 -5.22 -20.70 26.54
C GLU A 413 -5.99 -19.54 25.84
N LEU A 414 -6.22 -19.64 24.55
CA LEU A 414 -6.98 -18.68 23.77
C LEU A 414 -8.43 -18.56 24.28
N LEU A 415 -9.08 -19.69 24.55
CA LEU A 415 -10.43 -19.73 25.13
C LEU A 415 -10.44 -19.20 26.57
N ARG A 416 -9.45 -19.55 27.40
CA ARG A 416 -9.30 -19.00 28.76
C ARG A 416 -9.25 -17.48 28.72
N LYS A 417 -8.35 -16.91 27.91
CA LYS A 417 -8.21 -15.48 27.72
C LYS A 417 -9.52 -14.83 27.24
N ALA A 418 -10.21 -15.45 26.27
CA ALA A 418 -11.46 -14.92 25.73
C ALA A 418 -12.57 -14.85 26.78
N ASN A 419 -12.66 -15.86 27.66
CA ASN A 419 -13.64 -15.89 28.75
C ASN A 419 -13.43 -14.78 29.81
N LEU A 420 -12.24 -14.21 29.89
CA LEU A 420 -11.96 -13.06 30.77
C LEU A 420 -12.50 -11.74 30.23
N LEU A 421 -12.86 -11.69 28.92
CA LEU A 421 -13.37 -10.47 28.29
C LEU A 421 -14.84 -10.24 28.63
N PRO A 422 -15.23 -9.14 29.29
CA PRO A 422 -16.63 -8.91 29.69
C PRO A 422 -17.60 -8.90 28.50
N PHE A 423 -17.18 -8.36 27.35
CA PHE A 423 -18.01 -8.26 26.15
C PHE A 423 -18.13 -9.58 25.39
N ALA A 424 -17.21 -10.53 25.59
CA ALA A 424 -17.21 -11.82 24.89
C ALA A 424 -18.43 -12.69 25.26
N LYS A 425 -19.04 -12.44 26.41
CA LYS A 425 -20.28 -13.14 26.89
C LYS A 425 -21.46 -12.99 25.93
N ASN A 426 -21.43 -11.98 25.07
CA ASN A 426 -22.51 -11.72 24.11
C ASN A 426 -22.37 -12.54 22.83
N TYR A 427 -21.29 -13.31 22.67
CA TYR A 427 -20.95 -14.03 21.45
C TYR A 427 -20.70 -15.51 21.72
N THR A 428 -20.87 -16.31 20.68
CA THR A 428 -20.26 -17.62 20.59
C THR A 428 -18.82 -17.46 20.18
N ILE A 429 -17.87 -17.83 21.04
CA ILE A 429 -16.43 -17.69 20.78
C ILE A 429 -15.96 -18.75 19.78
N VAL A 430 -15.29 -18.33 18.74
CA VAL A 430 -14.66 -19.19 17.74
C VAL A 430 -13.14 -19.03 17.84
N PRO A 431 -12.45 -19.97 18.51
CA PRO A 431 -10.99 -19.94 18.56
C PRO A 431 -10.41 -20.34 17.21
N MET A 432 -9.33 -19.66 16.79
CA MET A 432 -8.62 -19.90 15.55
C MET A 432 -7.11 -19.80 15.77
N LEU A 433 -6.35 -20.77 15.31
CA LEU A 433 -4.90 -20.74 15.32
C LEU A 433 -4.40 -20.46 13.89
N PHE A 434 -3.46 -19.56 13.76
CA PHE A 434 -2.77 -19.27 12.50
C PHE A 434 -1.31 -19.68 12.66
N LEU A 435 -0.95 -20.83 12.12
CA LEU A 435 0.31 -21.50 12.39
C LEU A 435 1.18 -21.61 11.14
N LYS A 436 2.50 -21.44 11.29
CA LYS A 436 3.47 -21.66 10.20
C LYS A 436 3.45 -23.11 9.71
N ASN A 437 3.29 -24.07 10.63
CA ASN A 437 3.32 -25.52 10.36
C ASN A 437 2.17 -26.23 11.07
N THR A 438 1.85 -27.42 10.59
CA THR A 438 0.89 -28.30 11.24
C THR A 438 1.25 -28.51 12.71
N PRO A 439 0.31 -28.32 13.64
CA PRO A 439 0.57 -28.53 15.07
C PRO A 439 0.87 -30.00 15.40
N LYS A 440 1.50 -30.26 16.55
CA LYS A 440 1.83 -31.61 17.02
C LYS A 440 0.63 -32.48 17.30
N ASP A 441 -0.50 -31.87 17.60
CA ASP A 441 -1.74 -32.50 18.00
C ASP A 441 -2.94 -31.88 17.27
N ASP A 442 -4.08 -32.49 17.38
CA ASP A 442 -5.32 -31.94 16.80
C ASP A 442 -5.69 -30.64 17.52
N ALA A 443 -5.51 -29.53 16.81
CA ALA A 443 -5.83 -28.18 17.28
C ALA A 443 -7.29 -27.78 17.07
N GLY A 444 -8.09 -28.60 16.38
CA GLY A 444 -9.42 -28.23 15.94
C GLY A 444 -9.39 -27.21 14.80
N ASN A 445 -9.48 -25.92 15.12
CA ASN A 445 -9.47 -24.83 14.12
C ASN A 445 -8.06 -24.26 13.96
N ALA A 446 -7.30 -24.76 13.01
CA ALA A 446 -5.99 -24.20 12.61
C ALA A 446 -5.98 -23.86 11.12
N MET A 447 -5.38 -22.73 10.78
CA MET A 447 -5.09 -22.31 9.41
C MET A 447 -3.59 -22.25 9.19
N LEU A 448 -3.14 -22.83 8.09
CA LEU A 448 -1.77 -22.83 7.63
C LEU A 448 -1.56 -21.71 6.57
N PRO A 449 -0.31 -21.47 6.15
CA PRO A 449 -0.01 -20.48 5.11
C PRO A 449 -0.87 -20.61 3.84
N GLU A 450 -1.11 -21.85 3.39
CA GLU A 450 -1.93 -22.16 2.21
C GLU A 450 -3.38 -21.70 2.38
N ASP A 451 -3.98 -21.94 3.56
CA ASP A 451 -5.35 -21.56 3.87
C ASP A 451 -5.50 -20.03 3.90
N VAL A 452 -4.53 -19.34 4.51
CA VAL A 452 -4.54 -17.88 4.62
C VAL A 452 -4.37 -17.24 3.24
N VAL A 453 -3.46 -17.75 2.41
CA VAL A 453 -3.27 -17.26 1.04
C VAL A 453 -4.50 -17.49 0.19
N GLU A 454 -5.17 -18.66 0.33
CA GLU A 454 -6.40 -18.96 -0.42
C GLU A 454 -7.55 -18.02 -0.05
N LEU A 455 -7.71 -17.71 1.26
CA LEU A 455 -8.71 -16.73 1.72
C LEU A 455 -8.48 -15.31 1.18
N MET A 456 -7.25 -14.99 0.80
CA MET A 456 -6.91 -13.65 0.28
C MET A 456 -7.15 -13.52 -1.24
N LYS A 457 -7.46 -14.60 -1.95
CA LYS A 457 -7.81 -14.57 -3.40
C LYS A 457 -9.18 -13.95 -3.58
#